data_c85f4498436b07a7cb2187825c0ce8b3
#
_entry.id   c85f4498436b07a7cb2187825c0ce8b3
#
_cell.length_a   1.000
_cell.length_b   1.000
_cell.length_c   1.000
_cell.angle_alpha   90.00
_cell.angle_beta   90.00
_cell.angle_gamma   90.00
#
_symmetry.space_group_name_H-M   'P 1'
#
loop_
_entity.id
_entity.type
_entity.pdbx_description
1 polymer ?
#
loop_
_entity_poly.entity_id
_entity_poly.type
_entity_poly.pdbx_seq_one_letter_code
_entity_poly.pdbx_strand_id
1 'polypeptide(L)'
;SVKIEEGQGDKGGHFVPDRIVLQGMVFYGYHGVFGSEKELGQRYEVDLELALDLSSTGRTDDLEYGINYVDLYQLVREIVEERSYNLMEGLAEAIASEVLSNYPMAEVTVAVRKPQPPAGGLMDFFGVKITRKK
;
A
#
# COMPACT_ATOMS: atom_id res chain seq x y z
N SER A 1 14.97 -10.14 -18.58
CA SER A 1 14.97 -9.65 -18.48
C SER A 1 15.18 -9.11 -18.89
N VAL A 2 15.21 -8.91 -19.20
CA VAL A 2 15.33 -8.23 -19.33
C VAL A 2 15.92 -7.58 -19.20
N LYS A 3 16.46 -7.34 -19.45
CA LYS A 3 17.03 -6.58 -19.22
C LYS A 3 17.21 -5.86 -19.55
N ILE A 4 17.22 -5.47 -20.03
CA ILE A 4 17.39 -4.63 -20.21
C ILE A 4 18.09 -4.24 -20.19
N GLU A 5 18.47 -4.35 -20.45
CA GLU A 5 18.96 -3.75 -20.32
C GLU A 5 19.49 -3.41 -20.10
N GLU A 6 20.01 -3.51 -20.41
CA GLU A 6 20.41 -2.95 -19.99
C GLU A 6 20.66 -2.41 -19.73
N GLY A 7 20.72 -2.24 -19.88
CA GLY A 7 20.80 -1.36 -19.57
C GLY A 7 20.86 -0.81 -19.38
N GLN A 8 20.69 -0.72 -19.54
CA GLN A 8 20.48 -0.05 -19.09
C GLN A 8 20.45 0.46 -18.38
N GLY A 9 20.39 0.60 -18.09
CA GLY A 9 20.29 1.25 -17.36
C GLY A 9 20.20 1.61 -16.66
N ASP A 10 20.01 1.71 -16.47
CA ASP A 10 19.75 2.08 -15.61
C ASP A 10 20.25 2.68 -14.77
N LYS A 11 20.12 2.97 -14.92
CA LYS A 11 20.66 3.64 -13.97
C LYS A 11 19.80 4.26 -13.04
N GLY A 12 19.75 4.78 -12.28
CA GLY A 12 18.82 5.32 -11.37
C GLY A 12 18.01 4.32 -10.67
N GLY A 13 17.78 3.33 -11.08
CA GLY A 13 17.01 2.32 -10.44
C GLY A 13 16.89 1.11 -11.30
N HIS A 14 16.62 0.03 -10.68
CA HIS A 14 16.41 -1.21 -11.38
C HIS A 14 14.91 -1.44 -11.53
N PHE A 15 14.53 -1.90 -12.70
CA PHE A 15 13.19 -2.39 -12.89
C PHE A 15 13.07 -3.74 -12.19
N VAL A 16 12.14 -3.85 -11.24
CA VAL A 16 11.88 -5.09 -10.52
C VAL A 16 10.52 -5.59 -10.95
N PRO A 17 10.45 -6.69 -11.70
CA PRO A 17 9.18 -7.16 -12.23
C PRO A 17 8.31 -7.92 -11.23
N ASP A 18 8.92 -8.46 -10.17
CA ASP A 18 8.17 -9.28 -9.22
C ASP A 18 7.40 -8.42 -8.25
N ARG A 19 6.23 -8.89 -7.86
CA ARG A 19 5.36 -8.15 -6.96
C ARG A 19 4.76 -9.07 -5.91
N ILE A 20 4.69 -8.55 -4.67
CA ILE A 20 3.79 -9.10 -3.66
C ILE A 20 2.56 -8.19 -3.69
N VAL A 21 1.38 -8.79 -3.73
CA VAL A 21 0.14 -8.04 -3.86
C VAL A 21 -0.81 -8.42 -2.73
N LEU A 22 -1.28 -7.42 -1.97
CA LEU A 22 -2.37 -7.56 -1.02
C LEU A 22 -3.50 -6.67 -1.54
N GLN A 23 -4.59 -7.26 -1.93
CA GLN A 23 -5.66 -6.54 -2.61
C GLN A 23 -6.99 -6.70 -1.89
N GLY A 24 -7.72 -5.59 -1.78
CA GLY A 24 -9.06 -5.63 -1.21
C GLY A 24 -9.07 -5.79 0.30
N MET A 25 -8.06 -5.28 1.00
CA MET A 25 -8.08 -5.27 2.46
C MET A 25 -9.14 -4.29 2.93
N VAL A 26 -10.03 -4.72 3.81
CA VAL A 26 -11.14 -3.90 4.29
C VAL A 26 -10.94 -3.57 5.75
N PHE A 27 -11.00 -2.27 6.07
CA PHE A 27 -10.84 -1.80 7.44
C PHE A 27 -11.87 -0.71 7.72
N TYR A 28 -12.20 -0.52 8.99
CA TYR A 28 -13.07 0.55 9.42
C TYR A 28 -12.21 1.64 10.05
N GLY A 29 -12.32 2.87 9.56
CA GLY A 29 -11.45 3.94 10.03
C GLY A 29 -12.19 5.26 10.18
N TYR A 30 -11.50 6.26 10.77
CA TYR A 30 -12.08 7.54 11.16
C TYR A 30 -11.22 8.67 10.58
N HIS A 31 -11.27 8.82 9.27
CA HIS A 31 -10.47 9.81 8.54
C HIS A 31 -11.40 10.74 7.77
N GLY A 32 -10.91 11.95 7.48
CA GLY A 32 -11.63 12.88 6.66
C GLY A 32 -11.62 14.28 7.26
N VAL A 33 -12.04 15.26 6.47
CA VAL A 33 -12.09 16.65 6.91
C VAL A 33 -13.41 17.00 7.57
N PHE A 34 -14.47 16.23 7.30
CA PHE A 34 -15.77 16.47 7.91
C PHE A 34 -15.83 15.84 9.30
N GLY A 35 -16.46 16.55 10.24
CA GLY A 35 -16.61 16.04 11.60
C GLY A 35 -17.31 14.69 11.66
N SER A 36 -18.34 14.51 10.82
CA SER A 36 -19.07 13.26 10.76
C SER A 36 -18.21 12.09 10.34
N GLU A 37 -17.24 12.32 9.44
CA GLU A 37 -16.33 11.26 9.02
C GLU A 37 -15.45 10.79 10.17
N LYS A 38 -14.96 11.74 10.97
CA LYS A 38 -14.10 11.42 12.12
C LYS A 38 -14.87 10.81 13.28
N GLU A 39 -16.11 11.18 13.42
CA GLU A 39 -16.95 10.72 14.53
C GLU A 39 -17.56 9.36 14.27
N LEU A 40 -18.16 9.18 13.10
CA LEU A 40 -18.88 7.96 12.76
C LEU A 40 -18.01 6.91 12.10
N GLY A 41 -16.97 7.36 11.40
CA GLY A 41 -16.11 6.46 10.66
C GLY A 41 -16.78 5.88 9.43
N GLN A 42 -16.01 5.11 8.69
CA GLN A 42 -16.53 4.40 7.52
C GLN A 42 -15.55 3.31 7.10
N ARG A 43 -15.99 2.51 6.15
CA ARG A 43 -15.17 1.46 5.60
C ARG A 43 -14.17 2.02 4.58
N TYR A 44 -12.94 1.52 4.65
CA TYR A 44 -11.88 1.82 3.71
C TYR A 44 -11.37 0.53 3.11
N GLU A 45 -10.94 0.60 1.86
CA GLU A 45 -10.32 -0.54 1.20
C GLU A 45 -8.91 -0.14 0.80
N VAL A 46 -7.97 -1.04 1.03
CA VAL A 46 -6.56 -0.78 0.78
C VAL A 46 -5.95 -1.89 -0.07
N ASP A 47 -5.21 -1.49 -1.08
CA ASP A 47 -4.38 -2.41 -1.87
C ASP A 47 -2.93 -2.02 -1.68
N LEU A 48 -2.08 -3.03 -1.58
CA LEU A 48 -0.64 -2.85 -1.58
C LEU A 48 -0.01 -3.67 -2.69
N GLU A 49 1.03 -3.10 -3.28
CA GLU A 49 1.81 -3.80 -4.27
C GLU A 49 3.28 -3.47 -4.00
N LEU A 50 4.06 -4.48 -3.64
CA LEU A 50 5.45 -4.32 -3.27
C LEU A 50 6.33 -4.87 -4.37
N ALA A 51 7.23 -4.04 -4.90
CA ALA A 51 8.18 -4.46 -5.94
C ALA A 51 9.46 -4.92 -5.28
N LEU A 52 9.76 -6.20 -5.39
CA LEU A 52 10.99 -6.78 -4.86
C LEU A 52 11.29 -8.07 -5.61
N ASP A 53 12.56 -8.48 -5.54
CA ASP A 53 12.97 -9.72 -6.19
C ASP A 53 12.54 -10.90 -5.33
N LEU A 54 11.70 -11.76 -5.88
CA LEU A 54 11.16 -12.92 -5.16
C LEU A 54 11.90 -14.22 -5.48
N SER A 55 13.00 -14.14 -6.21
CA SER A 55 13.68 -15.36 -6.66
C SER A 55 14.27 -16.18 -5.52
N SER A 56 14.85 -15.53 -4.51
CA SER A 56 15.42 -16.27 -3.37
C SER A 56 14.35 -17.00 -2.57
N THR A 57 13.23 -16.30 -2.30
CA THR A 57 12.11 -16.91 -1.59
C THR A 57 11.55 -18.08 -2.39
N GLY A 58 11.41 -17.89 -3.69
CA GLY A 58 10.85 -18.91 -4.58
C GLY A 58 11.72 -20.14 -4.70
N ARG A 59 13.05 -19.93 -4.78
CA ARG A 59 13.97 -21.04 -4.92
C ARG A 59 14.15 -21.83 -3.63
N THR A 60 14.18 -21.16 -2.49
CA THR A 60 14.40 -21.82 -1.19
C THR A 60 13.11 -22.29 -0.55
N ASP A 61 11.99 -21.70 -0.94
CA ASP A 61 10.69 -21.97 -0.33
C ASP A 61 10.74 -21.72 1.19
N ASP A 62 11.47 -20.68 1.59
CA ASP A 62 11.72 -20.36 2.99
C ASP A 62 11.34 -18.90 3.26
N LEU A 63 10.43 -18.69 4.20
CA LEU A 63 9.92 -17.38 4.56
C LEU A 63 11.01 -16.46 5.11
N GLU A 64 12.09 -17.03 5.61
CA GLU A 64 13.23 -16.25 6.10
C GLU A 64 13.71 -15.23 5.05
N TYR A 65 13.59 -15.59 3.77
CA TYR A 65 14.04 -14.74 2.66
C TYR A 65 12.94 -13.87 2.09
N GLY A 66 11.77 -13.86 2.73
CA GLY A 66 10.61 -13.16 2.19
C GLY A 66 9.95 -12.24 3.20
N ILE A 67 8.74 -11.83 2.88
CA ILE A 67 7.93 -10.96 3.71
C ILE A 67 6.72 -11.73 4.20
N ASN A 68 6.49 -11.69 5.51
CA ASN A 68 5.31 -12.31 6.10
C ASN A 68 4.12 -11.39 5.87
N TYR A 69 3.17 -11.81 5.03
CA TYR A 69 2.03 -10.97 4.67
C TYR A 69 1.08 -10.74 5.86
N VAL A 70 1.10 -11.59 6.86
CA VAL A 70 0.25 -11.39 8.05
C VAL A 70 0.76 -10.17 8.83
N ASP A 71 2.07 -10.05 8.99
CA ASP A 71 2.68 -8.88 9.65
C ASP A 71 2.37 -7.61 8.86
N LEU A 72 2.47 -7.70 7.55
CA LEU A 72 2.19 -6.57 6.67
C LEU A 72 0.72 -6.14 6.78
N TYR A 73 -0.19 -7.11 6.78
CA TYR A 73 -1.62 -6.85 6.95
C TYR A 73 -1.89 -6.15 8.29
N GLN A 74 -1.27 -6.63 9.37
CA GLN A 74 -1.46 -6.05 10.70
C GLN A 74 -0.94 -4.62 10.77
N LEU A 75 0.19 -4.34 10.11
CA LEU A 75 0.73 -2.99 10.08
C LEU A 75 -0.25 -2.03 9.41
N VAL A 76 -0.79 -2.42 8.25
CA VAL A 76 -1.75 -1.59 7.52
C VAL A 76 -3.01 -1.38 8.35
N ARG A 77 -3.52 -2.45 8.96
CA ARG A 77 -4.70 -2.40 9.80
C ARG A 77 -4.52 -1.38 10.93
N GLU A 78 -3.38 -1.42 11.59
CA GLU A 78 -3.08 -0.52 12.71
C GLU A 78 -3.11 0.94 12.27
N ILE A 79 -2.51 1.23 11.11
CA ILE A 79 -2.48 2.59 10.61
C ILE A 79 -3.88 3.07 10.26
N VAL A 80 -4.67 2.25 9.58
CA VAL A 80 -6.01 2.64 9.15
C VAL A 80 -6.96 2.76 10.34
N GLU A 81 -6.91 1.82 11.28
CA GLU A 81 -7.90 1.75 12.36
C GLU A 81 -7.54 2.59 13.57
N GLU A 82 -6.25 2.80 13.83
CA GLU A 82 -5.83 3.45 15.07
C GLU A 82 -5.28 4.87 14.92
N ARG A 83 -5.08 5.33 13.69
CA ARG A 83 -4.67 6.71 13.43
C ARG A 83 -5.78 7.45 12.72
N SER A 84 -5.72 8.77 12.72
CA SER A 84 -6.72 9.59 12.04
C SER A 84 -6.01 10.62 11.15
N TYR A 85 -6.38 10.65 9.90
CA TYR A 85 -5.84 11.59 8.92
C TYR A 85 -6.97 12.41 8.31
N ASN A 86 -6.68 13.65 7.97
CA ASN A 86 -7.68 14.50 7.34
C ASN A 86 -7.96 14.08 5.90
N LEU A 87 -6.92 13.64 5.19
CA LEU A 87 -7.00 13.32 3.77
C LEU A 87 -6.55 11.89 3.53
N MET A 88 -7.12 11.26 2.51
CA MET A 88 -6.70 9.93 2.12
C MET A 88 -5.28 9.91 1.59
N GLU A 89 -4.83 11.03 1.03
CA GLU A 89 -3.44 11.20 0.63
C GLU A 89 -2.50 11.05 1.82
N GLY A 90 -2.87 11.64 2.96
CA GLY A 90 -2.08 11.50 4.20
C GLY A 90 -2.06 10.08 4.71
N LEU A 91 -3.20 9.40 4.66
CA LEU A 91 -3.30 8.00 5.06
C LEU A 91 -2.43 7.13 4.14
N ALA A 92 -2.51 7.34 2.83
CA ALA A 92 -1.73 6.58 1.87
C ALA A 92 -0.22 6.80 2.07
N GLU A 93 0.20 8.05 2.32
CA GLU A 93 1.62 8.35 2.57
C GLU A 93 2.10 7.66 3.84
N ALA A 94 1.29 7.65 4.89
CA ALA A 94 1.66 6.99 6.14
C ALA A 94 1.86 5.49 5.92
N ILE A 95 0.96 4.86 5.18
CA ILE A 95 1.08 3.43 4.86
C ILE A 95 2.36 3.17 4.07
N ALA A 96 2.60 3.96 3.02
CA ALA A 96 3.78 3.79 2.18
C ALA A 96 5.07 3.95 2.99
N SER A 97 5.13 4.97 3.84
CA SER A 97 6.30 5.26 4.65
C SER A 97 6.61 4.13 5.63
N GLU A 98 5.57 3.64 6.32
CA GLU A 98 5.75 2.58 7.30
C GLU A 98 6.17 1.27 6.62
N VAL A 99 5.57 0.96 5.49
CA VAL A 99 5.92 -0.26 4.76
C VAL A 99 7.36 -0.18 4.25
N LEU A 100 7.77 0.94 3.68
CA LEU A 100 9.13 1.11 3.20
C LEU A 100 10.15 1.05 4.35
N SER A 101 9.79 1.55 5.53
CA SER A 101 10.70 1.56 6.68
C SER A 101 10.87 0.18 7.30
N ASN A 102 9.86 -0.66 7.21
CA ASN A 102 9.85 -1.92 7.95
C ASN A 102 10.16 -3.14 7.10
N TYR A 103 10.16 -3.02 5.78
CA TYR A 103 10.36 -4.17 4.90
C TYR A 103 11.32 -3.83 3.77
N PRO A 104 12.10 -4.82 3.29
CA PRO A 104 13.06 -4.61 2.18
C PRO A 104 12.33 -4.72 0.84
N MET A 105 12.26 -3.61 0.10
CA MET A 105 11.69 -3.59 -1.23
C MET A 105 12.18 -2.38 -2.01
N ALA A 106 12.03 -2.43 -3.34
CA ALA A 106 12.43 -1.32 -4.20
C ALA A 106 11.41 -0.20 -4.17
N GLU A 107 10.13 -0.55 -4.21
CA GLU A 107 9.08 0.45 -4.20
C GLU A 107 7.76 -0.16 -3.73
N VAL A 108 6.86 0.68 -3.25
CA VAL A 108 5.53 0.27 -2.84
C VAL A 108 4.49 1.13 -3.52
N THR A 109 3.41 0.51 -3.98
CA THR A 109 2.24 1.21 -4.49
C THR A 109 1.12 0.97 -3.49
N VAL A 110 0.49 2.06 -3.05
CA VAL A 110 -0.61 2.03 -2.09
C VAL A 110 -1.84 2.65 -2.74
N ALA A 111 -2.94 1.93 -2.72
CA ALA A 111 -4.23 2.45 -3.16
C ALA A 111 -5.19 2.40 -1.97
N VAL A 112 -5.86 3.52 -1.70
CA VAL A 112 -6.83 3.62 -0.61
C VAL A 112 -8.13 4.13 -1.21
N ARG A 113 -9.25 3.47 -0.90
CA ARG A 113 -10.56 3.82 -1.43
C ARG A 113 -11.59 3.99 -0.32
N LYS A 114 -12.50 4.93 -0.54
CA LYS A 114 -13.75 5.03 0.21
C LYS A 114 -14.85 4.49 -0.69
N PRO A 115 -15.46 3.33 -0.37
CA PRO A 115 -16.54 2.80 -1.22
C PRO A 115 -17.77 3.68 -1.23
N GLN A 116 -17.99 4.48 -0.17
CA GLN A 116 -19.17 5.32 -0.05
C GLN A 116 -18.77 6.73 0.37
N PRO A 117 -18.18 7.51 -0.56
CA PRO A 117 -17.74 8.87 -0.21
C PRO A 117 -18.91 9.80 0.00
N PRO A 118 -18.82 10.73 0.96
CA PRO A 118 -19.92 11.68 1.23
C PRO A 118 -19.88 12.84 0.24
N ALA A 119 -20.18 12.57 -1.02
CA ALA A 119 -20.05 13.54 -2.10
C ALA A 119 -21.40 14.10 -2.58
N GLY A 120 -22.51 13.64 -2.01
CA GLY A 120 -23.83 14.12 -2.42
C GLY A 120 -24.30 13.60 -3.76
N GLY A 121 -23.62 12.63 -4.34
CA GLY A 121 -23.95 12.04 -5.62
C GLY A 121 -23.48 10.60 -5.67
N LEU A 122 -23.62 9.97 -6.83
CA LEU A 122 -23.28 8.57 -7.01
C LEU A 122 -21.94 8.42 -7.69
N MET A 123 -21.09 7.53 -7.17
CA MET A 123 -19.86 7.11 -7.80
C MET A 123 -19.49 5.75 -7.22
N ASP A 124 -18.67 4.97 -7.92
CA ASP A 124 -18.27 3.66 -7.43
C ASP A 124 -17.44 3.78 -6.16
N PHE A 125 -16.49 4.71 -6.16
CA PHE A 125 -15.67 4.99 -4.99
C PHE A 125 -14.88 6.27 -5.23
N PHE A 126 -14.31 6.80 -4.15
CA PHE A 126 -13.27 7.81 -4.23
C PHE A 126 -11.98 7.20 -3.71
N GLY A 127 -10.87 7.39 -4.39
CA GLY A 127 -9.62 6.80 -3.95
C GLY A 127 -8.41 7.57 -4.41
N VAL A 128 -7.29 7.23 -3.80
CA VAL A 128 -5.97 7.74 -4.18
C VAL A 128 -5.04 6.55 -4.39
N LYS A 129 -4.07 6.71 -5.26
CA LYS A 129 -3.09 5.68 -5.53
C LYS A 129 -1.74 6.35 -5.68
N ILE A 130 -0.78 5.94 -4.87
CA ILE A 130 0.55 6.53 -4.86
C ILE A 130 1.61 5.44 -4.99
N THR A 131 2.75 5.80 -5.54
CA THR A 131 3.90 4.90 -5.62
C THR A 131 5.09 5.63 -5.01
N ARG A 132 5.80 4.96 -4.10
CA ARG A 132 6.94 5.55 -3.41
C ARG A 132 8.11 4.58 -3.43
N LYS A 133 9.29 5.14 -3.56
CA LYS A 133 10.54 4.37 -3.58
C LYS A 133 11.30 4.60 -2.29
N LYS A 134 12.13 3.63 -1.97
CA LYS A 134 13.00 3.73 -0.82
C LYS A 134 14.09 4.78 -0.99
#